data_45a136124f3dd42dca45ae31d3daa822
#
_entry.id   45a136124f3dd42dca45ae31d3daa822
#
_cell.length_a   1.000
_cell.length_b   1.000
_cell.length_c   1.000
_cell.angle_alpha   90.00
_cell.angle_beta   90.00
_cell.angle_gamma   90.00
#
_symmetry.space_group_name_H-M   'P 1'
#
loop_
_entity.id
_entity.type
_entity.pdbx_description
1 polymer ?
#
loop_
_entity_poly.entity_id
_entity_poly.type
_entity_poly.pdbx_seq_one_letter_code
_entity_poly.pdbx_strand_id
1 'polypeptide(L)'
;MNKQTIITALLALVTMAGQGQTTNPYLSFIQQQTVKPFDYITQKIKEYNVVSLGEDHWIKDHMQFLADYLDHAANDTTFHIDALAWESGNSIDQKKADTLMMSKTFRDDLALQILRDAPDTYGWPYKEAMEDIKALWRYNRAQGKFTRLLLLDPPYMLQLLDGDKYEYTLSRDQSTANKIASYVGQNKKVLYYTGSSHTQRQFHCSYNAKSEMYHVQATAGKILSVLYPNRVFSIKLWGGFMGSNGYIPVTDEFRWERCGDGLADEAFRQNGDRPVAFDIVGSPFASIKVSDFFHFSYTEQMLSRTNGSPYYETETMGDRIDGIVFFRPVSEFSIPHFLPMLFDDSFVERISKRTKGEVKTRNDVYRYIMKGHPTLEEEAEKYIE
;
A
#
# COMPACT_ATOMS: atom_id res chain seq x y z
N MET A 1 33.69 -19.95 56.87
CA MET A 1 33.42 -19.81 55.43
C MET A 1 34.71 -19.67 54.67
N ASN A 2 34.95 -20.53 53.73
CA ASN A 2 36.25 -20.67 53.07
C ASN A 2 36.35 -19.55 51.99
N LYS A 3 37.52 -18.92 51.85
CA LYS A 3 37.75 -17.82 50.88
C LYS A 3 37.32 -18.17 49.44
N GLN A 4 37.41 -19.45 49.09
CA GLN A 4 36.93 -19.94 47.78
C GLN A 4 35.42 -19.82 47.61
N THR A 5 34.60 -20.03 48.65
CA THR A 5 33.13 -19.92 48.59
C THR A 5 32.67 -18.48 48.38
N ILE A 6 33.42 -17.51 48.93
CA ILE A 6 33.11 -16.07 48.77
C ILE A 6 33.44 -15.59 47.35
N ILE A 7 34.55 -16.07 46.75
CA ILE A 7 34.93 -15.71 45.38
C ILE A 7 33.96 -16.30 44.37
N THR A 8 33.48 -17.54 44.56
CA THR A 8 32.49 -18.14 43.66
C THR A 8 31.14 -17.45 43.77
N ALA A 9 30.71 -17.02 44.95
CA ALA A 9 29.47 -16.26 45.12
C ALA A 9 29.55 -14.84 44.53
N LEU A 10 30.73 -14.17 44.61
CA LEU A 10 30.93 -12.88 43.95
C LEU A 10 30.97 -12.99 42.41
N LEU A 11 31.60 -14.04 41.86
CA LEU A 11 31.58 -14.29 40.41
C LEU A 11 30.15 -14.61 39.90
N ALA A 12 29.36 -15.37 40.67
CA ALA A 12 27.95 -15.65 40.30
C ALA A 12 27.07 -14.39 40.37
N LEU A 13 27.32 -13.49 41.30
CA LEU A 13 26.61 -12.20 41.37
C LEU A 13 27.03 -11.23 40.27
N VAL A 14 28.29 -11.24 39.83
CA VAL A 14 28.75 -10.41 38.71
C VAL A 14 28.24 -10.93 37.37
N THR A 15 28.10 -12.25 37.21
CA THR A 15 27.49 -12.82 35.97
C THR A 15 25.97 -12.63 35.90
N MET A 16 25.26 -12.50 37.02
CA MET A 16 23.82 -12.17 37.02
C MET A 16 23.57 -10.67 36.81
N ALA A 17 24.50 -9.79 37.16
CA ALA A 17 24.37 -8.35 36.92
C ALA A 17 24.74 -7.93 35.49
N GLY A 18 25.24 -8.84 34.65
CA GLY A 18 25.74 -8.54 33.30
C GLY A 18 24.77 -8.92 32.17
N GLN A 19 23.64 -9.53 32.44
CA GLN A 19 22.56 -9.63 31.46
C GLN A 19 21.68 -8.38 31.58
N GLY A 20 22.23 -7.24 31.20
CA GLY A 20 21.39 -6.12 30.75
C GLY A 20 20.52 -6.68 29.62
N GLN A 21 19.24 -6.88 29.87
CA GLN A 21 18.29 -7.05 28.80
C GLN A 21 18.56 -5.91 27.82
N THR A 22 19.15 -6.21 26.68
CA THR A 22 19.20 -5.27 25.58
C THR A 22 17.76 -5.00 25.24
N THR A 23 17.20 -3.91 25.79
CA THR A 23 15.83 -3.50 25.55
C THR A 23 15.70 -3.32 24.04
N ASN A 24 14.79 -4.07 23.44
CA ASN A 24 14.49 -3.93 22.02
C ASN A 24 14.17 -2.44 21.75
N PRO A 25 15.00 -1.72 20.99
CA PRO A 25 14.83 -0.26 20.82
C PRO A 25 13.49 0.07 20.14
N TYR A 26 12.98 -0.82 19.29
CA TYR A 26 11.69 -0.67 18.64
C TYR A 26 10.56 -0.74 19.65
N LEU A 27 10.58 -1.72 20.55
CA LEU A 27 9.58 -1.86 21.61
C LEU A 27 9.59 -0.64 22.53
N SER A 28 10.76 -0.23 23.00
CA SER A 28 10.88 0.93 23.90
C SER A 28 10.36 2.21 23.26
N PHE A 29 10.55 2.38 21.96
CA PHE A 29 10.01 3.50 21.19
C PHE A 29 8.47 3.37 21.04
N ILE A 30 7.97 2.21 20.61
CA ILE A 30 6.54 1.98 20.37
C ILE A 30 5.71 2.18 21.65
N GLN A 31 6.24 1.75 22.81
CA GLN A 31 5.55 1.92 24.09
C GLN A 31 5.29 3.39 24.45
N GLN A 32 6.08 4.31 23.96
CA GLN A 32 5.93 5.76 24.20
C GLN A 32 4.92 6.41 23.23
N GLN A 33 4.54 5.71 22.15
CA GLN A 33 3.62 6.25 21.17
C GLN A 33 2.17 6.07 21.64
N THR A 34 1.39 7.14 21.60
CA THR A 34 0.00 7.16 22.08
C THR A 34 -1.00 7.58 21.02
N VAL A 35 -0.52 8.09 19.87
CA VAL A 35 -1.38 8.62 18.81
C VAL A 35 -2.04 7.47 18.06
N LYS A 36 -3.36 7.53 17.94
CA LYS A 36 -4.12 6.54 17.18
C LYS A 36 -3.99 6.76 15.67
N PRO A 37 -4.09 5.71 14.85
CA PRO A 37 -3.93 5.80 13.39
C PRO A 37 -4.76 6.90 12.72
N PHE A 38 -6.05 6.98 12.97
CA PHE A 38 -6.93 7.96 12.31
C PHE A 38 -6.66 9.40 12.76
N ASP A 39 -6.40 9.60 14.07
CA ASP A 39 -6.04 10.91 14.60
C ASP A 39 -4.73 11.42 14.00
N TYR A 40 -3.76 10.50 13.84
CA TYR A 40 -2.47 10.79 13.20
C TYR A 40 -2.64 11.24 11.75
N ILE A 41 -3.39 10.48 10.94
CA ILE A 41 -3.64 10.83 9.54
C ILE A 41 -4.34 12.19 9.45
N THR A 42 -5.35 12.42 10.28
CA THR A 42 -6.07 13.69 10.34
C THR A 42 -5.15 14.85 10.69
N GLN A 43 -4.24 14.67 11.67
CA GLN A 43 -3.23 15.66 11.99
C GLN A 43 -2.35 15.97 10.78
N LYS A 44 -1.83 14.94 10.10
CA LYS A 44 -0.98 15.14 8.92
C LYS A 44 -1.71 15.83 7.76
N ILE A 45 -2.98 15.53 7.52
CA ILE A 45 -3.77 16.24 6.50
C ILE A 45 -3.94 17.73 6.85
N LYS A 46 -4.08 18.09 8.13
CA LYS A 46 -4.13 19.48 8.54
C LYS A 46 -2.80 20.20 8.28
N GLU A 47 -1.67 19.52 8.46
CA GLU A 47 -0.32 20.06 8.33
C GLU A 47 0.16 20.12 6.86
N TYR A 48 -0.05 19.05 6.08
CA TYR A 48 0.51 18.87 4.74
C TYR A 48 -0.55 19.02 3.64
N ASN A 49 -0.11 19.33 2.42
CA ASN A 49 -1.01 19.39 1.25
C ASN A 49 -1.26 18.01 0.64
N VAL A 50 -0.29 17.12 0.69
CA VAL A 50 -0.43 15.73 0.26
C VAL A 50 -0.06 14.83 1.43
N VAL A 51 -1.00 13.98 1.82
CA VAL A 51 -0.73 12.87 2.72
C VAL A 51 -0.94 11.60 1.93
N SER A 52 0.14 10.82 1.78
CA SER A 52 0.09 9.56 1.06
C SER A 52 -0.11 8.42 2.05
N LEU A 53 -1.03 7.52 1.76
CA LEU A 53 -1.20 6.23 2.43
C LEU A 53 -0.75 5.13 1.48
N GLY A 54 0.44 4.59 1.73
CA GLY A 54 1.01 3.48 0.98
C GLY A 54 0.49 2.15 1.51
N GLU A 55 -0.33 1.47 0.72
CA GLU A 55 -0.86 0.15 1.03
C GLU A 55 -0.02 -0.97 0.39
N ASP A 56 -0.20 -2.19 0.84
CA ASP A 56 0.31 -3.38 0.18
C ASP A 56 -0.88 -4.09 -0.48
N HIS A 57 -0.78 -4.35 -1.78
CA HIS A 57 -1.89 -4.88 -2.59
C HIS A 57 -2.41 -6.22 -2.05
N TRP A 58 -3.69 -6.48 -2.34
CA TRP A 58 -4.41 -7.70 -1.97
C TRP A 58 -4.58 -7.94 -0.47
N ILE A 59 -4.32 -6.93 0.36
CA ILE A 59 -4.67 -6.94 1.79
C ILE A 59 -6.03 -6.25 1.95
N LYS A 60 -7.06 -7.05 2.25
CA LYS A 60 -8.42 -6.56 2.52
C LYS A 60 -8.42 -5.44 3.57
N ASP A 61 -7.65 -5.66 4.63
CA ASP A 61 -7.62 -4.77 5.80
C ASP A 61 -7.02 -3.40 5.47
N HIS A 62 -6.13 -3.29 4.49
CA HIS A 62 -5.63 -2.00 4.00
C HIS A 62 -6.71 -1.22 3.25
N MET A 63 -7.49 -1.88 2.38
CA MET A 63 -8.63 -1.24 1.69
C MET A 63 -9.67 -0.81 2.71
N GLN A 64 -10.10 -1.71 3.60
CA GLN A 64 -11.07 -1.40 4.64
C GLN A 64 -10.61 -0.24 5.53
N PHE A 65 -9.31 -0.13 5.80
CA PHE A 65 -8.73 0.97 6.57
C PHE A 65 -8.97 2.34 5.94
N LEU A 66 -8.90 2.45 4.60
CA LEU A 66 -9.21 3.69 3.89
C LEU A 66 -10.69 4.06 4.05
N ALA A 67 -11.59 3.11 3.84
CA ALA A 67 -13.03 3.33 4.01
C ALA A 67 -13.38 3.73 5.44
N ASP A 68 -12.84 3.03 6.44
CA ASP A 68 -13.06 3.33 7.86
C ASP A 68 -12.50 4.71 8.23
N TYR A 69 -11.34 5.09 7.69
CA TYR A 69 -10.80 6.43 7.89
C TYR A 69 -11.70 7.52 7.30
N LEU A 70 -12.21 7.34 6.09
CA LEU A 70 -13.11 8.32 5.46
C LEU A 70 -14.42 8.48 6.26
N ASP A 71 -14.99 7.38 6.75
CA ASP A 71 -16.19 7.41 7.59
C ASP A 71 -15.91 8.06 8.96
N HIS A 72 -14.74 7.82 9.56
CA HIS A 72 -14.30 8.52 10.78
C HIS A 72 -14.15 10.02 10.54
N ALA A 73 -13.50 10.41 9.46
CA ALA A 73 -13.24 11.80 9.10
C ALA A 73 -14.48 12.57 8.63
N ALA A 74 -15.54 11.85 8.25
CA ALA A 74 -16.76 12.44 7.67
C ALA A 74 -17.43 13.50 8.55
N ASN A 75 -17.34 13.35 9.87
CA ASN A 75 -17.96 14.25 10.83
C ASN A 75 -17.01 15.33 11.38
N ASP A 76 -15.71 15.30 11.04
CA ASP A 76 -14.76 16.33 11.45
C ASP A 76 -14.75 17.50 10.43
N THR A 77 -15.45 18.58 10.78
CA THR A 77 -15.54 19.78 9.92
C THR A 77 -14.34 20.74 10.07
N THR A 78 -13.34 20.41 10.88
CA THR A 78 -12.15 21.26 11.12
C THR A 78 -11.15 21.19 9.98
N PHE A 79 -11.30 20.25 9.05
CA PHE A 79 -10.50 20.14 7.82
C PHE A 79 -11.37 19.65 6.66
N HIS A 80 -10.80 19.67 5.47
CA HIS A 80 -11.43 19.12 4.28
C HIS A 80 -10.38 18.50 3.36
N ILE A 81 -10.71 17.38 2.75
CA ILE A 81 -9.94 16.72 1.70
C ILE A 81 -10.50 17.17 0.35
N ASP A 82 -9.71 17.87 -0.46
CA ASP A 82 -10.16 18.35 -1.77
C ASP A 82 -10.20 17.22 -2.82
N ALA A 83 -9.31 16.24 -2.70
CA ALA A 83 -9.29 15.06 -3.55
C ALA A 83 -8.78 13.82 -2.81
N LEU A 84 -9.44 12.68 -3.05
CA LEU A 84 -8.87 11.36 -2.86
C LEU A 84 -8.23 10.95 -4.19
N ALA A 85 -6.91 10.98 -4.24
CA ALA A 85 -6.14 10.50 -5.38
C ALA A 85 -5.96 8.98 -5.23
N TRP A 86 -6.63 8.21 -6.11
CA TRP A 86 -6.82 6.78 -5.97
C TRP A 86 -6.23 6.01 -7.15
N GLU A 87 -5.35 5.05 -6.88
CA GLU A 87 -4.62 4.30 -7.90
C GLU A 87 -5.52 3.37 -8.71
N SER A 88 -6.47 2.70 -8.05
CA SER A 88 -7.25 1.61 -8.66
C SER A 88 -8.30 2.12 -9.66
N GLY A 89 -8.08 3.26 -10.31
CA GLY A 89 -9.00 3.81 -11.28
C GLY A 89 -8.31 4.51 -12.44
N ASN A 90 -8.78 4.22 -13.67
CA ASN A 90 -8.27 4.83 -14.89
C ASN A 90 -8.92 6.20 -15.16
N SER A 91 -8.11 7.19 -15.49
CA SER A 91 -8.59 8.56 -15.73
C SER A 91 -9.50 8.73 -16.95
N ILE A 92 -9.65 7.72 -17.79
CA ILE A 92 -10.67 7.69 -18.84
C ILE A 92 -12.09 7.83 -18.24
N ASP A 93 -12.27 7.32 -17.02
CA ASP A 93 -13.53 7.35 -16.29
C ASP A 93 -13.67 8.54 -15.34
N GLN A 94 -12.78 9.52 -15.40
CA GLN A 94 -12.84 10.66 -14.48
C GLN A 94 -14.20 11.38 -14.47
N LYS A 95 -14.83 11.53 -15.65
CA LYS A 95 -16.17 12.15 -15.76
C LYS A 95 -17.25 11.30 -15.07
N LYS A 96 -17.14 9.97 -15.13
CA LYS A 96 -18.06 9.05 -14.42
C LYS A 96 -17.85 9.17 -12.90
N ALA A 97 -16.60 9.20 -12.45
CA ALA A 97 -16.28 9.40 -11.03
C ALA A 97 -16.81 10.74 -10.50
N ASP A 98 -16.62 11.84 -11.23
CA ASP A 98 -17.16 13.13 -10.87
C ASP A 98 -18.71 13.10 -10.80
N THR A 99 -19.36 12.46 -11.75
CA THR A 99 -20.83 12.29 -11.77
C THR A 99 -21.31 11.46 -10.58
N LEU A 100 -20.62 10.37 -10.26
CA LEU A 100 -20.93 9.52 -9.10
C LEU A 100 -20.81 10.30 -7.79
N MET A 101 -19.71 11.02 -7.58
CA MET A 101 -19.48 11.79 -6.35
C MET A 101 -20.51 12.93 -6.16
N MET A 102 -21.05 13.49 -7.24
CA MET A 102 -22.08 14.52 -7.19
C MET A 102 -23.51 13.97 -7.07
N SER A 103 -23.73 12.69 -7.35
CA SER A 103 -25.08 12.12 -7.38
C SER A 103 -25.73 12.06 -5.99
N LYS A 104 -27.06 12.28 -5.95
CA LYS A 104 -27.84 12.25 -4.69
C LYS A 104 -27.91 10.85 -4.07
N THR A 105 -27.96 9.83 -4.89
CA THR A 105 -27.96 8.42 -4.53
C THR A 105 -26.71 7.78 -5.09
N PHE A 106 -26.14 6.80 -4.40
CA PHE A 106 -25.00 6.08 -4.91
C PHE A 106 -25.35 5.35 -6.22
N ARG A 107 -24.44 5.42 -7.19
CA ARG A 107 -24.62 4.84 -8.53
C ARG A 107 -23.67 3.65 -8.69
N ASP A 108 -24.17 2.46 -8.33
CA ASP A 108 -23.40 1.21 -8.46
C ASP A 108 -22.93 0.96 -9.89
N ASP A 109 -23.73 1.32 -10.89
CA ASP A 109 -23.39 1.19 -12.31
C ASP A 109 -22.16 1.98 -12.73
N LEU A 110 -21.99 3.21 -12.22
CA LEU A 110 -20.81 4.03 -12.49
C LEU A 110 -19.58 3.51 -11.72
N ALA A 111 -19.76 3.10 -10.47
CA ALA A 111 -18.70 2.54 -9.67
C ALA A 111 -18.14 1.23 -10.26
N LEU A 112 -19.03 0.34 -10.73
CA LEU A 112 -18.64 -0.89 -11.42
C LEU A 112 -17.82 -0.61 -12.69
N GLN A 113 -18.19 0.42 -13.47
CA GLN A 113 -17.41 0.78 -14.66
C GLN A 113 -16.01 1.26 -14.30
N ILE A 114 -15.87 2.09 -13.25
CA ILE A 114 -14.57 2.54 -12.76
C ILE A 114 -13.68 1.34 -12.36
N LEU A 115 -14.25 0.37 -11.65
CA LEU A 115 -13.53 -0.83 -11.21
C LEU A 115 -13.17 -1.77 -12.38
N ARG A 116 -14.03 -1.85 -13.42
CA ARG A 116 -13.75 -2.62 -14.65
C ARG A 116 -12.61 -2.06 -15.47
N ASP A 117 -12.50 -0.73 -15.49
CA ASP A 117 -11.49 -0.02 -16.27
C ASP A 117 -10.23 0.32 -15.43
N ALA A 118 -10.12 -0.25 -14.22
CA ALA A 118 -8.87 -0.26 -13.49
C ALA A 118 -7.77 -0.96 -14.33
N PRO A 119 -6.50 -0.52 -14.22
CA PRO A 119 -5.44 -0.91 -15.17
C PRO A 119 -4.86 -2.29 -14.85
N ASP A 120 -5.72 -3.26 -14.73
CA ASP A 120 -5.35 -4.68 -14.65
C ASP A 120 -6.14 -5.48 -15.68
N THR A 121 -5.67 -6.67 -16.00
CA THR A 121 -6.30 -7.57 -16.96
C THR A 121 -7.78 -7.82 -16.64
N TYR A 122 -8.07 -7.94 -15.36
CA TYR A 122 -9.40 -8.25 -14.79
C TYR A 122 -10.02 -7.07 -14.01
N GLY A 123 -9.51 -5.85 -14.18
CA GLY A 123 -9.95 -4.69 -13.41
C GLY A 123 -9.56 -4.79 -11.92
N TRP A 124 -10.33 -4.12 -11.06
CA TRP A 124 -10.12 -4.17 -9.60
C TRP A 124 -11.34 -4.76 -8.89
N PRO A 125 -11.49 -6.09 -8.89
CA PRO A 125 -12.77 -6.78 -8.65
C PRO A 125 -13.06 -7.05 -7.17
N TYR A 126 -12.78 -6.11 -6.28
CA TYR A 126 -12.89 -6.31 -4.85
C TYR A 126 -14.03 -5.51 -4.22
N LYS A 127 -14.76 -6.16 -3.28
CA LYS A 127 -15.84 -5.51 -2.53
C LYS A 127 -15.34 -4.32 -1.74
N GLU A 128 -14.15 -4.43 -1.18
CA GLU A 128 -13.51 -3.40 -0.38
C GLU A 128 -13.16 -2.17 -1.23
N ALA A 129 -12.74 -2.36 -2.47
CA ALA A 129 -12.53 -1.24 -3.40
C ALA A 129 -13.84 -0.51 -3.77
N MET A 130 -14.93 -1.26 -3.90
CA MET A 130 -16.27 -0.66 -4.02
C MET A 130 -16.64 0.12 -2.76
N GLU A 131 -16.26 -0.37 -1.58
CA GLU A 131 -16.53 0.30 -0.31
C GLU A 131 -15.71 1.58 -0.15
N ASP A 132 -14.46 1.65 -0.64
CA ASP A 132 -13.68 2.89 -0.70
C ASP A 132 -14.41 3.99 -1.46
N ILE A 133 -14.97 3.66 -2.63
CA ILE A 133 -15.75 4.59 -3.45
C ILE A 133 -17.02 5.04 -2.71
N LYS A 134 -17.71 4.10 -2.04
CA LYS A 134 -18.90 4.38 -1.23
C LYS A 134 -18.59 5.25 -0.02
N ALA A 135 -17.50 4.98 0.67
CA ALA A 135 -17.05 5.75 1.83
C ALA A 135 -16.74 7.21 1.44
N LEU A 136 -16.07 7.43 0.31
CA LEU A 136 -15.84 8.79 -0.20
C LEU A 136 -17.15 9.49 -0.57
N TRP A 137 -18.10 8.78 -1.16
CA TRP A 137 -19.42 9.33 -1.46
C TRP A 137 -20.16 9.71 -0.17
N ARG A 138 -20.12 8.88 0.89
CA ARG A 138 -20.68 9.19 2.22
C ARG A 138 -19.98 10.40 2.85
N TYR A 139 -18.65 10.44 2.77
CA TYR A 139 -17.83 11.56 3.25
C TYR A 139 -18.30 12.88 2.64
N ASN A 140 -18.50 12.94 1.31
CA ASN A 140 -19.00 14.12 0.61
C ASN A 140 -20.38 14.55 1.12
N ARG A 141 -21.27 13.59 1.40
CA ARG A 141 -22.63 13.88 1.92
C ARG A 141 -22.58 14.46 3.34
N ALA A 142 -21.76 13.88 4.20
CA ALA A 142 -21.62 14.33 5.58
C ALA A 142 -20.95 15.70 5.68
N GLN A 143 -19.87 15.91 4.91
CA GLN A 143 -19.14 17.19 4.90
C GLN A 143 -19.93 18.33 4.22
N GLY A 144 -20.88 18.03 3.36
CA GLY A 144 -21.56 19.04 2.54
C GLY A 144 -20.63 19.77 1.56
N LYS A 145 -19.44 19.23 1.34
CA LYS A 145 -18.39 19.75 0.43
C LYS A 145 -17.98 18.65 -0.54
N PHE A 146 -17.52 19.05 -1.71
CA PHE A 146 -17.11 18.11 -2.74
C PHE A 146 -15.64 17.74 -2.62
N THR A 147 -15.39 16.48 -2.31
CA THR A 147 -14.07 15.82 -2.46
C THR A 147 -14.09 15.02 -3.74
N ARG A 148 -13.15 15.26 -4.62
CA ARG A 148 -13.06 14.56 -5.89
C ARG A 148 -12.43 13.18 -5.71
N LEU A 149 -13.03 12.15 -6.29
CA LEU A 149 -12.34 10.89 -6.57
C LEU A 149 -11.45 11.11 -7.79
N LEU A 150 -10.15 11.33 -7.58
CA LEU A 150 -9.18 11.60 -8.63
C LEU A 150 -8.57 10.27 -9.09
N LEU A 151 -8.96 9.81 -10.27
CA LEU A 151 -8.48 8.58 -10.86
C LEU A 151 -7.08 8.79 -11.46
N LEU A 152 -6.12 7.99 -11.01
CA LEU A 152 -4.71 8.28 -11.26
C LEU A 152 -4.16 7.66 -12.52
N ASP A 153 -4.57 6.44 -12.85
CA ASP A 153 -3.97 5.75 -13.98
C ASP A 153 -4.25 6.42 -15.31
N PRO A 154 -3.25 6.55 -16.17
CA PRO A 154 -3.42 7.16 -17.47
C PRO A 154 -4.15 6.21 -18.44
N PRO A 155 -4.88 6.76 -19.45
CA PRO A 155 -5.64 5.96 -20.41
C PRO A 155 -4.83 4.90 -21.15
N TYR A 156 -3.55 5.18 -21.43
CA TYR A 156 -2.71 4.27 -22.18
C TYR A 156 -2.50 2.90 -21.47
N MET A 157 -2.70 2.84 -20.15
CA MET A 157 -2.59 1.57 -19.42
C MET A 157 -3.64 0.56 -19.91
N LEU A 158 -4.88 0.99 -20.17
CA LEU A 158 -5.92 0.14 -20.76
C LEU A 158 -5.61 -0.23 -22.21
N GLN A 159 -5.14 0.73 -22.99
CA GLN A 159 -4.76 0.51 -24.40
C GLN A 159 -3.68 -0.58 -24.51
N LEU A 160 -2.67 -0.53 -23.64
CA LEU A 160 -1.64 -1.58 -23.57
C LEU A 160 -2.22 -2.95 -23.19
N LEU A 161 -3.17 -3.02 -22.27
CA LEU A 161 -3.85 -4.25 -21.89
C LEU A 161 -4.70 -4.82 -23.05
N ASP A 162 -5.33 -3.95 -23.84
CA ASP A 162 -6.14 -4.34 -24.98
C ASP A 162 -5.28 -4.67 -26.24
N GLY A 163 -3.95 -4.59 -26.11
CA GLY A 163 -2.99 -5.00 -27.14
C GLY A 163 -2.60 -3.88 -28.12
N ASP A 164 -3.01 -2.66 -27.85
CA ASP A 164 -2.64 -1.51 -28.66
C ASP A 164 -1.16 -1.14 -28.49
N LYS A 165 -0.53 -0.69 -29.57
CA LYS A 165 0.78 -0.07 -29.50
C LYS A 165 0.59 1.40 -29.10
N TYR A 166 1.13 1.77 -27.97
CA TYR A 166 1.06 3.14 -27.48
C TYR A 166 2.45 3.67 -27.13
N GLU A 167 2.80 4.82 -27.69
CA GLU A 167 3.97 5.58 -27.25
C GLU A 167 3.53 6.62 -26.24
N TYR A 168 4.00 6.49 -24.99
CA TYR A 168 3.69 7.43 -23.94
C TYR A 168 4.88 8.34 -23.65
N THR A 169 4.59 9.61 -23.42
CA THR A 169 5.60 10.63 -23.11
C THR A 169 5.86 10.75 -21.61
N LEU A 170 4.90 10.31 -20.79
CA LEU A 170 4.99 10.34 -19.33
C LEU A 170 4.80 8.94 -18.78
N SER A 171 5.60 8.58 -17.80
CA SER A 171 5.38 7.35 -17.05
C SER A 171 4.10 7.43 -16.19
N ARG A 172 3.68 6.28 -15.67
CA ARG A 172 2.55 6.18 -14.73
C ARG A 172 2.75 7.12 -13.54
N ASP A 173 3.92 7.04 -12.88
CA ASP A 173 4.26 7.87 -11.72
C ASP A 173 4.35 9.37 -12.05
N GLN A 174 4.92 9.72 -13.21
CA GLN A 174 4.94 11.13 -13.66
C GLN A 174 3.53 11.65 -13.93
N SER A 175 2.67 10.85 -14.57
CA SER A 175 1.27 11.21 -14.80
C SER A 175 0.53 11.43 -13.48
N THR A 176 0.71 10.52 -12.53
CA THR A 176 0.15 10.60 -11.17
C THR A 176 0.62 11.86 -10.46
N ALA A 177 1.94 12.08 -10.42
CA ALA A 177 2.51 13.25 -9.75
C ALA A 177 1.99 14.58 -10.36
N ASN A 178 1.87 14.68 -11.69
CA ASN A 178 1.34 15.86 -12.36
C ASN A 178 -0.14 16.14 -11.98
N LYS A 179 -0.98 15.09 -11.91
CA LYS A 179 -2.37 15.24 -11.48
C LYS A 179 -2.45 15.79 -10.05
N ILE A 180 -1.70 15.20 -9.10
CA ILE A 180 -1.68 15.63 -7.71
C ILE A 180 -1.08 17.05 -7.58
N ALA A 181 0.01 17.35 -8.31
CA ALA A 181 0.67 18.66 -8.33
C ALA A 181 -0.29 19.80 -8.68
N SER A 182 -1.26 19.54 -9.57
CA SER A 182 -2.27 20.53 -9.94
C SER A 182 -3.15 20.98 -8.76
N TYR A 183 -3.36 20.13 -7.78
CA TYR A 183 -4.06 20.47 -6.52
C TYR A 183 -3.14 21.21 -5.56
N VAL A 184 -1.91 20.72 -5.38
CA VAL A 184 -0.92 21.34 -4.49
C VAL A 184 -0.63 22.78 -4.90
N GLY A 185 -0.52 23.05 -6.21
CA GLY A 185 -0.34 24.39 -6.77
C GLY A 185 -1.47 25.37 -6.42
N GLN A 186 -2.69 24.84 -6.17
CA GLN A 186 -3.86 25.59 -5.72
C GLN A 186 -4.00 25.62 -4.19
N ASN A 187 -3.00 25.17 -3.44
CA ASN A 187 -3.01 25.02 -1.99
C ASN A 187 -4.10 24.07 -1.44
N LYS A 188 -4.54 23.11 -2.23
CA LYS A 188 -5.53 22.11 -1.87
C LYS A 188 -4.92 20.93 -1.12
N LYS A 189 -5.78 20.18 -0.42
CA LYS A 189 -5.44 18.98 0.36
C LYS A 189 -5.78 17.72 -0.41
N VAL A 190 -4.81 16.84 -0.56
CA VAL A 190 -4.94 15.56 -1.27
C VAL A 190 -4.60 14.41 -0.33
N LEU A 191 -5.54 13.49 -0.18
CA LEU A 191 -5.26 12.16 0.36
C LEU A 191 -4.90 11.25 -0.82
N TYR A 192 -3.66 10.75 -0.85
CA TYR A 192 -3.15 9.91 -1.93
C TYR A 192 -3.05 8.48 -1.46
N TYR A 193 -3.93 7.61 -1.95
CA TYR A 193 -3.98 6.19 -1.62
C TYR A 193 -3.54 5.34 -2.81
N THR A 194 -2.49 4.54 -2.61
CA THR A 194 -1.85 3.76 -3.67
C THR A 194 -0.92 2.70 -3.09
N GLY A 195 -0.48 1.75 -3.90
CA GLY A 195 0.57 0.81 -3.53
C GLY A 195 1.80 1.52 -2.95
N SER A 196 2.33 0.99 -1.85
CA SER A 196 3.36 1.66 -1.03
C SER A 196 4.63 2.01 -1.83
N SER A 197 4.92 1.28 -2.89
CA SER A 197 6.07 1.58 -3.76
C SER A 197 5.96 2.95 -4.44
N HIS A 198 4.76 3.38 -4.80
CA HIS A 198 4.51 4.66 -5.49
C HIS A 198 4.53 5.87 -4.54
N THR A 199 4.24 5.66 -3.24
CA THR A 199 4.26 6.74 -2.24
C THR A 199 5.65 7.04 -1.71
N GLN A 200 6.57 6.07 -1.76
CA GLN A 200 7.92 6.20 -1.23
C GLN A 200 8.78 7.13 -2.07
N ARG A 201 9.71 7.83 -1.43
CA ARG A 201 10.69 8.72 -2.09
C ARG A 201 11.83 7.93 -2.72
N GLN A 202 11.53 7.11 -3.73
CA GLN A 202 12.48 6.18 -4.33
C GLN A 202 12.51 6.26 -5.86
N PHE A 203 13.40 5.47 -6.44
CA PHE A 203 13.43 5.20 -7.87
C PHE A 203 13.09 3.74 -8.12
N HIS A 204 12.23 3.50 -9.09
CA HIS A 204 12.07 2.17 -9.67
C HIS A 204 13.23 1.94 -10.66
N CYS A 205 13.89 0.81 -10.50
CA CYS A 205 14.90 0.35 -11.44
C CYS A 205 14.41 -0.92 -12.10
N SER A 206 14.38 -0.96 -13.42
CA SER A 206 14.10 -2.16 -14.19
C SER A 206 15.23 -2.41 -15.19
N TYR A 207 15.65 -3.67 -15.30
CA TYR A 207 16.65 -4.08 -16.29
C TYR A 207 15.95 -4.61 -17.53
N ASN A 208 16.28 -4.05 -18.68
CA ASN A 208 15.83 -4.57 -19.95
C ASN A 208 16.90 -5.49 -20.53
N ALA A 209 16.69 -6.80 -20.47
CA ALA A 209 17.64 -7.79 -20.94
C ALA A 209 17.92 -7.74 -22.47
N LYS A 210 16.99 -7.16 -23.25
CA LYS A 210 17.20 -7.03 -24.71
C LYS A 210 18.13 -5.88 -25.08
N SER A 211 18.08 -4.79 -24.32
CA SER A 211 18.93 -3.61 -24.55
C SER A 211 20.13 -3.55 -23.61
N GLU A 212 20.23 -4.48 -22.66
CA GLU A 212 21.23 -4.48 -21.58
C GLU A 212 21.29 -3.15 -20.81
N MET A 213 20.15 -2.47 -20.70
CA MET A 213 20.04 -1.15 -20.10
C MET A 213 19.14 -1.16 -18.84
N TYR A 214 19.54 -0.35 -17.88
CA TYR A 214 18.67 -0.03 -16.74
C TYR A 214 17.76 1.14 -17.08
N HIS A 215 16.48 0.98 -16.80
CA HIS A 215 15.52 2.06 -16.78
C HIS A 215 15.32 2.49 -15.34
N VAL A 216 15.66 3.72 -15.03
CA VAL A 216 15.49 4.31 -13.70
C VAL A 216 14.40 5.35 -13.78
N GLN A 217 13.39 5.21 -12.94
CA GLN A 217 12.23 6.06 -12.95
C GLN A 217 11.87 6.50 -11.53
N ALA A 218 11.71 7.81 -11.31
CA ALA A 218 11.27 8.33 -10.04
C ALA A 218 9.80 7.94 -9.78
N THR A 219 9.49 7.54 -8.55
CA THR A 219 8.12 7.33 -8.09
C THR A 219 7.35 8.64 -7.97
N ALA A 220 6.04 8.59 -7.93
CA ALA A 220 5.20 9.77 -7.70
C ALA A 220 5.55 10.45 -6.38
N GLY A 221 5.79 9.68 -5.31
CA GLY A 221 6.25 10.19 -4.01
C GLY A 221 7.57 10.95 -4.10
N LYS A 222 8.55 10.42 -4.87
CA LYS A 222 9.83 11.11 -5.10
C LYS A 222 9.64 12.42 -5.86
N ILE A 223 8.88 12.39 -6.94
CA ILE A 223 8.61 13.58 -7.76
C ILE A 223 7.94 14.67 -6.92
N LEU A 224 6.87 14.31 -6.21
CA LEU A 224 6.11 15.25 -5.38
C LEU A 224 6.95 15.83 -4.24
N SER A 225 7.77 15.02 -3.58
CA SER A 225 8.63 15.49 -2.49
C SER A 225 9.71 16.47 -2.95
N VAL A 226 10.20 16.33 -4.18
CA VAL A 226 11.17 17.25 -4.78
C VAL A 226 10.49 18.54 -5.23
N LEU A 227 9.32 18.44 -5.87
CA LEU A 227 8.59 19.62 -6.36
C LEU A 227 7.99 20.46 -5.22
N TYR A 228 7.59 19.81 -4.13
CA TYR A 228 6.90 20.45 -3.02
C TYR A 228 7.51 20.04 -1.67
N PRO A 229 8.75 20.43 -1.39
CA PRO A 229 9.39 20.13 -0.11
C PRO A 229 8.55 20.66 1.04
N ASN A 230 8.45 19.89 2.13
CA ASN A 230 7.65 20.18 3.32
C ASN A 230 6.12 20.30 3.10
N ARG A 231 5.59 19.88 1.93
CA ARG A 231 4.16 19.89 1.65
C ARG A 231 3.60 18.48 1.41
N VAL A 232 4.45 17.48 1.40
CA VAL A 232 4.13 16.07 1.15
C VAL A 232 4.57 15.24 2.35
N PHE A 233 3.72 14.36 2.82
CA PHE A 233 3.98 13.44 3.91
C PHE A 233 3.60 12.01 3.49
N SER A 234 4.56 11.10 3.50
CA SER A 234 4.37 9.72 3.06
C SER A 234 4.26 8.78 4.24
N ILE A 235 3.12 8.12 4.38
CA ILE A 235 2.82 7.15 5.43
C ILE A 235 2.81 5.75 4.81
N LYS A 236 3.55 4.82 5.41
CA LYS A 236 3.39 3.41 5.13
C LYS A 236 2.37 2.81 6.10
N LEU A 237 1.31 2.21 5.56
CA LEU A 237 0.49 1.28 6.32
C LEU A 237 1.32 0.03 6.59
N TRP A 238 1.42 -0.35 7.86
CA TRP A 238 2.18 -1.53 8.21
C TRP A 238 1.52 -2.76 7.63
N GLY A 239 2.29 -3.56 6.92
CA GLY A 239 1.79 -4.71 6.20
C GLY A 239 2.88 -5.73 5.92
N GLY A 240 2.56 -6.68 5.10
CA GLY A 240 3.46 -7.70 4.60
C GLY A 240 3.28 -7.88 3.11
N PHE A 241 4.02 -8.82 2.54
CA PHE A 241 3.91 -9.16 1.12
C PHE A 241 3.21 -10.49 0.97
N MET A 242 2.31 -10.58 -0.01
CA MET A 242 1.72 -11.86 -0.35
C MET A 242 2.79 -12.76 -0.95
N GLY A 243 2.96 -13.94 -0.36
CA GLY A 243 3.79 -14.98 -0.93
C GLY A 243 3.28 -15.36 -2.32
N SER A 244 4.14 -15.28 -3.32
CA SER A 244 3.83 -15.66 -4.68
C SER A 244 4.74 -16.80 -5.15
N ASN A 245 4.27 -17.55 -6.14
CA ASN A 245 4.96 -18.71 -6.68
C ASN A 245 6.45 -18.45 -6.94
N GLY A 246 7.30 -19.10 -6.16
CA GLY A 246 8.73 -19.17 -6.35
C GLY A 246 9.51 -17.92 -5.96
N TYR A 247 8.86 -16.88 -5.43
CA TYR A 247 9.54 -15.67 -5.02
C TYR A 247 9.62 -15.56 -3.50
N ILE A 248 8.50 -15.81 -2.81
CA ILE A 248 8.42 -15.71 -1.35
C ILE A 248 7.66 -16.93 -0.84
N PRO A 249 8.27 -17.82 -0.07
CA PRO A 249 7.56 -18.96 0.50
C PRO A 249 6.56 -18.44 1.54
N VAL A 250 5.28 -18.79 1.35
CA VAL A 250 4.26 -18.58 2.36
C VAL A 250 4.55 -19.56 3.50
N THR A 251 4.79 -19.05 4.68
CA THR A 251 4.92 -19.93 5.86
C THR A 251 3.54 -20.36 6.33
N ASP A 252 3.43 -21.54 6.93
CA ASP A 252 2.15 -22.05 7.49
C ASP A 252 1.55 -21.12 8.55
N GLU A 253 2.39 -20.24 9.14
CA GLU A 253 1.99 -19.31 10.18
C GLU A 253 1.40 -18.00 9.63
N PHE A 254 1.85 -17.54 8.44
CA PHE A 254 1.43 -16.26 7.87
C PHE A 254 1.12 -16.39 6.39
N ARG A 255 0.00 -15.79 5.97
CA ARG A 255 -0.34 -15.61 4.54
C ARG A 255 0.53 -14.54 3.87
N TRP A 256 1.20 -13.73 4.66
CA TRP A 256 1.99 -12.58 4.23
C TRP A 256 3.39 -12.68 4.79
N GLU A 257 4.39 -12.41 3.96
CA GLU A 257 5.75 -12.24 4.41
C GLU A 257 5.89 -10.98 5.25
N ARG A 258 6.59 -11.10 6.37
CA ARG A 258 6.84 -9.97 7.27
C ARG A 258 8.01 -9.13 6.78
N CYS A 259 7.90 -7.81 6.96
CA CYS A 259 9.01 -6.90 6.69
C CYS A 259 10.13 -7.10 7.72
N GLY A 260 11.40 -7.18 7.26
CA GLY A 260 12.56 -7.29 8.14
C GLY A 260 12.55 -8.55 9.01
N ASP A 261 12.14 -9.70 8.45
CA ASP A 261 12.02 -10.98 9.17
C ASP A 261 11.16 -10.90 10.44
N GLY A 262 10.20 -9.97 10.47
CA GLY A 262 9.33 -9.78 11.62
C GLY A 262 9.92 -8.98 12.77
N LEU A 263 11.05 -8.31 12.56
CA LEU A 263 11.75 -7.53 13.60
C LEU A 263 10.83 -6.49 14.28
N ALA A 264 10.08 -5.76 13.50
CA ALA A 264 9.15 -4.76 14.02
C ALA A 264 7.82 -5.38 14.49
N ASP A 265 7.36 -6.44 13.82
CA ASP A 265 6.14 -7.17 14.21
C ASP A 265 6.27 -7.73 15.62
N GLU A 266 7.44 -8.25 15.99
CA GLU A 266 7.71 -8.71 17.36
C GLU A 266 7.62 -7.58 18.38
N ALA A 267 8.06 -6.36 18.04
CA ALA A 267 7.93 -5.21 18.91
C ALA A 267 6.48 -4.76 19.09
N PHE A 268 5.68 -4.77 18.02
CA PHE A 268 4.24 -4.49 18.10
C PHE A 268 3.52 -5.55 18.92
N ARG A 269 3.83 -6.85 18.72
CA ARG A 269 3.27 -7.96 19.49
C ARG A 269 3.60 -7.83 20.99
N GLN A 270 4.82 -7.51 21.35
CA GLN A 270 5.20 -7.28 22.75
C GLN A 270 4.53 -6.04 23.35
N ASN A 271 4.09 -5.09 22.52
CA ASN A 271 3.27 -3.95 22.93
C ASN A 271 1.76 -4.29 22.96
N GLY A 272 1.38 -5.57 22.85
CA GLY A 272 0.00 -6.04 22.86
C GLY A 272 -0.78 -5.73 21.58
N ASP A 273 -0.10 -5.63 20.45
CA ASP A 273 -0.67 -5.32 19.12
C ASP A 273 -1.56 -4.06 19.10
N ARG A 274 -1.26 -3.14 20.02
CA ARG A 274 -2.01 -1.90 20.16
C ARG A 274 -1.82 -1.03 18.90
N PRO A 275 -2.90 -0.60 18.23
CA PRO A 275 -2.82 0.32 17.10
C PRO A 275 -2.09 1.62 17.49
N VAL A 276 -1.12 2.01 16.65
CA VAL A 276 -0.24 3.16 16.91
C VAL A 276 0.26 3.75 15.59
N ALA A 277 0.48 5.07 15.58
CA ALA A 277 1.09 5.76 14.46
C ALA A 277 2.13 6.76 14.95
N PHE A 278 3.17 6.96 14.16
CA PHE A 278 4.28 7.81 14.52
C PHE A 278 5.09 8.29 13.31
N ASP A 279 5.76 9.43 13.48
CA ASP A 279 6.75 9.92 12.54
C ASP A 279 7.99 9.03 12.59
N ILE A 280 8.51 8.65 11.41
CA ILE A 280 9.67 7.77 11.34
C ILE A 280 10.95 8.50 11.77
N VAL A 281 11.03 9.81 11.52
CA VAL A 281 12.17 10.64 11.90
C VAL A 281 12.34 10.64 13.43
N GLY A 282 13.55 10.33 13.89
CA GLY A 282 13.84 10.22 15.32
C GLY A 282 13.44 8.87 15.94
N SER A 283 12.83 7.98 15.16
CA SER A 283 12.53 6.62 15.59
C SER A 283 13.69 5.66 15.25
N PRO A 284 13.81 4.51 15.93
CA PRO A 284 14.77 3.48 15.55
C PRO A 284 14.45 2.87 14.16
N PHE A 285 13.21 2.98 13.68
CA PHE A 285 12.80 2.52 12.35
C PHE A 285 13.46 3.33 11.24
N ALA A 286 13.79 4.61 11.47
CA ALA A 286 14.38 5.47 10.45
C ALA A 286 15.74 4.94 9.94
N SER A 287 16.51 4.28 10.79
CA SER A 287 17.83 3.77 10.45
C SER A 287 17.85 2.37 9.86
N ILE A 288 16.71 1.69 9.78
CA ILE A 288 16.63 0.37 9.15
C ILE A 288 16.98 0.54 7.68
N LYS A 289 17.95 -0.22 7.19
CA LYS A 289 18.24 -0.24 5.75
C LYS A 289 17.05 -0.79 4.98
N VAL A 290 16.82 -0.24 3.80
CA VAL A 290 15.74 -0.70 2.93
C VAL A 290 15.90 -2.16 2.54
N SER A 291 17.15 -2.61 2.30
CA SER A 291 17.48 -4.01 2.06
C SER A 291 17.09 -4.93 3.20
N ASP A 292 17.27 -4.49 4.44
CA ASP A 292 16.94 -5.29 5.61
C ASP A 292 15.45 -5.26 5.94
N PHE A 293 14.78 -4.14 5.67
CA PHE A 293 13.34 -3.97 5.92
C PHE A 293 12.48 -4.75 4.92
N PHE A 294 12.81 -4.60 3.65
CA PHE A 294 12.25 -5.38 2.57
C PHE A 294 13.13 -6.60 2.31
N HIS A 295 13.51 -7.30 3.37
CA HIS A 295 14.26 -8.52 3.25
C HIS A 295 13.40 -9.56 2.55
N PHE A 296 13.19 -9.28 1.29
CA PHE A 296 12.70 -10.27 0.41
C PHE A 296 13.76 -11.34 0.38
N SER A 297 13.40 -12.57 0.59
CA SER A 297 14.13 -13.68 0.04
C SER A 297 14.08 -13.55 -1.50
N TYR A 298 14.54 -12.41 -1.99
CA TYR A 298 14.75 -12.20 -3.40
C TYR A 298 15.73 -13.26 -3.82
N THR A 299 15.20 -14.31 -4.43
CA THR A 299 16.05 -15.22 -5.19
C THR A 299 16.98 -14.36 -6.03
N GLU A 300 18.20 -14.83 -6.25
CA GLU A 300 19.16 -14.15 -7.17
C GLU A 300 18.52 -13.68 -8.47
N GLN A 301 17.41 -14.28 -8.91
CA GLN A 301 16.63 -13.86 -10.08
C GLN A 301 15.87 -12.54 -9.91
N MET A 302 15.40 -12.18 -8.72
CA MET A 302 14.82 -10.84 -8.53
C MET A 302 15.90 -9.80 -8.24
N LEU A 303 16.98 -10.15 -7.56
CA LEU A 303 18.18 -9.33 -7.56
C LEU A 303 18.70 -9.11 -8.99
N SER A 304 18.58 -10.08 -9.88
CA SER A 304 18.93 -9.91 -11.28
C SER A 304 17.89 -9.09 -12.06
N ARG A 305 16.64 -8.99 -11.66
CA ARG A 305 15.61 -8.13 -12.27
C ARG A 305 15.57 -6.73 -11.70
N THR A 306 15.86 -6.57 -10.43
CA THR A 306 16.06 -5.28 -9.77
C THR A 306 17.53 -4.87 -9.76
N ASN A 307 18.39 -5.74 -10.23
CA ASN A 307 19.85 -5.84 -10.28
C ASN A 307 20.51 -4.65 -9.63
N GLY A 308 20.61 -4.75 -8.31
CA GLY A 308 21.47 -3.85 -7.61
C GLY A 308 21.15 -2.39 -7.93
N SER A 309 19.85 -1.97 -7.75
CA SER A 309 19.72 -0.54 -7.51
C SER A 309 20.70 -0.28 -6.36
N PRO A 310 21.81 0.42 -6.57
CA PRO A 310 22.77 0.68 -5.52
C PRO A 310 22.14 1.42 -4.35
N TYR A 311 20.91 1.89 -4.55
CA TYR A 311 20.10 2.58 -3.55
C TYR A 311 19.51 1.65 -2.48
N TYR A 312 19.24 0.37 -2.77
CA TYR A 312 18.69 -0.57 -1.78
C TYR A 312 19.62 -0.83 -0.60
N GLU A 313 20.93 -0.85 -0.84
CA GLU A 313 21.92 -1.11 0.21
C GLU A 313 22.31 0.16 0.99
N THR A 314 22.06 1.33 0.43
CA THR A 314 22.50 2.62 0.97
C THR A 314 21.38 3.44 1.58
N GLU A 315 20.15 3.29 1.10
CA GLU A 315 18.98 3.99 1.63
C GLU A 315 18.43 3.35 2.90
N THR A 316 17.90 4.18 3.77
CA THR A 316 17.18 3.76 4.98
C THR A 316 15.67 4.00 4.82
N MET A 317 14.89 3.43 5.72
CA MET A 317 13.44 3.68 5.75
C MET A 317 13.11 5.16 5.95
N GLY A 318 13.94 5.88 6.73
CA GLY A 318 13.79 7.34 6.92
C GLY A 318 14.01 8.15 5.64
N ASP A 319 14.79 7.65 4.68
CA ASP A 319 14.95 8.28 3.36
C ASP A 319 13.70 8.13 2.49
N ARG A 320 12.88 7.10 2.74
CA ARG A 320 11.77 6.71 1.86
C ARG A 320 10.40 7.15 2.31
N ILE A 321 10.14 7.13 3.61
CA ILE A 321 8.82 7.45 4.18
C ILE A 321 8.95 8.45 5.33
N ASP A 322 7.84 9.07 5.72
CA ASP A 322 7.78 10.04 6.80
C ASP A 322 7.10 9.48 8.05
N GLY A 323 6.20 8.51 7.89
CA GLY A 323 5.48 7.94 9.01
C GLY A 323 5.07 6.49 8.78
N ILE A 324 4.75 5.84 9.89
CA ILE A 324 4.25 4.46 9.95
C ILE A 324 2.91 4.48 10.67
N VAL A 325 1.97 3.72 10.14
CA VAL A 325 0.70 3.39 10.78
C VAL A 325 0.62 1.89 10.97
N PHE A 326 0.67 1.44 12.22
CA PHE A 326 0.34 0.08 12.62
C PHE A 326 -1.08 0.06 13.16
N PHE A 327 -1.98 -0.71 12.56
CA PHE A 327 -3.38 -0.79 12.99
C PHE A 327 -3.82 -2.20 13.33
N ARG A 328 -3.06 -3.22 12.90
CA ARG A 328 -3.35 -4.64 13.09
C ARG A 328 -2.11 -5.48 12.81
N PRO A 329 -1.89 -6.60 13.51
CA PRO A 329 -0.80 -7.52 13.21
C PRO A 329 -0.99 -8.21 11.85
N VAL A 330 0.13 -8.45 11.17
CA VAL A 330 0.15 -9.10 9.83
C VAL A 330 -0.57 -10.47 9.84
N SER A 331 -0.47 -11.20 10.97
CA SER A 331 -1.14 -12.50 11.14
C SER A 331 -2.67 -12.45 11.09
N GLU A 332 -3.27 -11.28 11.28
CA GLU A 332 -4.71 -11.06 11.26
C GLU A 332 -5.20 -10.53 9.90
N PHE A 333 -4.30 -10.23 8.97
CA PHE A 333 -4.69 -9.77 7.65
C PHE A 333 -5.42 -10.85 6.87
N SER A 334 -6.34 -10.39 6.05
CA SER A 334 -7.14 -11.24 5.17
C SER A 334 -7.08 -10.74 3.72
N ILE A 335 -7.39 -11.64 2.81
CA ILE A 335 -7.49 -11.32 1.39
C ILE A 335 -8.82 -10.60 1.09
N PRO A 336 -8.86 -9.73 0.08
CA PRO A 336 -10.08 -9.04 -0.29
C PRO A 336 -11.14 -10.00 -0.83
N HIS A 337 -12.40 -9.64 -0.63
CA HIS A 337 -13.51 -10.40 -1.16
C HIS A 337 -13.80 -10.03 -2.61
N PHE A 338 -14.06 -11.02 -3.45
CA PHE A 338 -14.47 -10.74 -4.81
C PHE A 338 -15.82 -10.03 -4.91
N LEU A 339 -15.96 -9.25 -5.98
CA LEU A 339 -17.17 -8.58 -6.40
C LEU A 339 -17.72 -9.24 -7.68
N PRO A 340 -18.49 -10.35 -7.58
CA PRO A 340 -18.89 -11.16 -8.74
C PRO A 340 -19.66 -10.38 -9.81
N MET A 341 -20.43 -9.36 -9.42
CA MET A 341 -21.20 -8.52 -10.32
C MET A 341 -20.33 -7.70 -11.30
N LEU A 342 -19.00 -7.64 -11.06
CA LEU A 342 -18.07 -7.03 -12.00
C LEU A 342 -17.96 -7.87 -13.29
N PHE A 343 -18.06 -9.18 -13.18
CA PHE A 343 -17.80 -10.14 -14.25
C PHE A 343 -19.07 -10.54 -15.01
N ASP A 344 -19.72 -9.57 -15.66
CA ASP A 344 -20.77 -9.89 -16.65
C ASP A 344 -20.14 -10.46 -17.94
N ASP A 345 -21.00 -11.03 -18.80
CA ASP A 345 -20.55 -11.73 -19.99
C ASP A 345 -19.71 -10.87 -20.93
N SER A 346 -20.03 -9.57 -21.04
CA SER A 346 -19.28 -8.63 -21.87
C SER A 346 -17.88 -8.36 -21.31
N PHE A 347 -17.76 -8.31 -20.01
CA PHE A 347 -16.47 -8.10 -19.37
C PHE A 347 -15.61 -9.37 -19.40
N VAL A 348 -16.22 -10.56 -19.22
CA VAL A 348 -15.53 -11.86 -19.38
C VAL A 348 -14.99 -12.00 -20.81
N GLU A 349 -15.78 -11.59 -21.84
CA GLU A 349 -15.30 -11.58 -23.23
C GLU A 349 -14.07 -10.66 -23.41
N ARG A 350 -14.06 -9.48 -22.79
CA ARG A 350 -12.91 -8.57 -22.81
C ARG A 350 -11.68 -9.19 -22.14
N ILE A 351 -11.83 -9.81 -20.99
CA ILE A 351 -10.75 -10.52 -20.32
C ILE A 351 -10.24 -11.68 -21.18
N SER A 352 -11.14 -12.44 -21.83
CA SER A 352 -10.78 -13.51 -22.76
C SER A 352 -9.85 -13.03 -23.87
N LYS A 353 -10.14 -11.86 -24.46
CA LYS A 353 -9.27 -11.25 -25.47
C LYS A 353 -7.89 -10.90 -24.90
N ARG A 354 -7.85 -10.26 -23.72
CA ARG A 354 -6.60 -9.87 -23.04
C ARG A 354 -5.73 -11.06 -22.69
N THR A 355 -6.34 -12.18 -22.29
CA THR A 355 -5.67 -13.41 -21.91
C THR A 355 -5.46 -14.38 -23.10
N LYS A 356 -5.74 -13.94 -24.33
CA LYS A 356 -5.62 -14.75 -25.56
C LYS A 356 -6.39 -16.06 -25.51
N GLY A 357 -7.56 -16.04 -24.86
CA GLY A 357 -8.46 -17.20 -24.74
C GLY A 357 -8.15 -18.14 -23.60
N GLU A 358 -7.25 -17.79 -22.68
CA GLU A 358 -7.01 -18.56 -21.45
C GLU A 358 -8.26 -18.50 -20.54
N VAL A 359 -8.86 -17.34 -20.40
CA VAL A 359 -10.13 -17.12 -19.69
C VAL A 359 -11.31 -17.19 -20.64
N LYS A 360 -12.31 -18.02 -20.34
CA LYS A 360 -13.51 -18.20 -21.17
C LYS A 360 -14.82 -18.03 -20.38
N THR A 361 -14.78 -18.26 -19.09
CA THR A 361 -15.93 -18.23 -18.19
C THR A 361 -15.65 -17.38 -16.96
N ARG A 362 -16.68 -17.06 -16.17
CA ARG A 362 -16.51 -16.40 -14.87
C ARG A 362 -15.63 -17.21 -13.92
N ASN A 363 -15.80 -18.52 -13.92
CA ASN A 363 -14.96 -19.41 -13.09
C ASN A 363 -13.50 -19.33 -13.50
N ASP A 364 -13.20 -19.21 -14.79
CA ASP A 364 -11.83 -19.05 -15.27
C ASP A 364 -11.24 -17.70 -14.80
N VAL A 365 -12.05 -16.63 -14.68
CA VAL A 365 -11.56 -15.34 -14.16
C VAL A 365 -11.02 -15.49 -12.75
N TYR A 366 -11.77 -16.14 -11.86
CA TYR A 366 -11.33 -16.35 -10.48
C TYR A 366 -10.03 -17.16 -10.43
N ARG A 367 -9.95 -18.25 -11.17
CA ARG A 367 -8.72 -19.06 -11.27
C ARG A 367 -7.55 -18.26 -11.85
N TYR A 368 -7.81 -17.41 -12.82
CA TYR A 368 -6.79 -16.57 -13.44
C TYR A 368 -6.22 -15.54 -12.46
N ILE A 369 -7.10 -14.82 -11.74
CA ILE A 369 -6.68 -13.83 -10.73
C ILE A 369 -5.80 -14.48 -9.66
N MET A 370 -6.15 -15.72 -9.26
CA MET A 370 -5.48 -16.44 -8.20
C MET A 370 -4.29 -17.27 -8.66
N LYS A 371 -4.08 -17.36 -9.99
CA LYS A 371 -2.98 -18.13 -10.55
C LYS A 371 -1.65 -17.69 -10.01
N GLY A 372 -0.94 -18.58 -9.37
CA GLY A 372 0.33 -18.28 -8.75
C GLY A 372 0.27 -17.78 -7.31
N HIS A 373 -0.91 -17.77 -6.71
CA HIS A 373 -1.13 -17.41 -5.31
C HIS A 373 -1.89 -18.52 -4.57
N PRO A 374 -1.25 -19.59 -4.13
CA PRO A 374 -1.93 -20.76 -3.57
C PRO A 374 -2.90 -20.45 -2.43
N THR A 375 -2.57 -19.47 -1.59
CA THR A 375 -3.45 -19.03 -0.50
C THR A 375 -4.71 -18.31 -0.97
N LEU A 376 -4.74 -17.83 -2.22
CA LEU A 376 -5.88 -17.19 -2.84
C LEU A 376 -6.71 -18.19 -3.66
N GLU A 377 -6.14 -19.33 -4.06
CA GLU A 377 -6.87 -20.38 -4.76
C GLU A 377 -8.02 -20.92 -3.90
N GLU A 378 -7.79 -21.14 -2.61
CA GLU A 378 -8.85 -21.53 -1.66
C GLU A 378 -9.97 -20.48 -1.56
N GLU A 379 -9.66 -19.18 -1.66
CA GLU A 379 -10.67 -18.14 -1.65
C GLU A 379 -11.45 -18.12 -2.96
N ALA A 380 -10.77 -18.32 -4.09
CA ALA A 380 -11.41 -18.39 -5.40
C ALA A 380 -12.46 -19.51 -5.48
N GLU A 381 -12.17 -20.69 -4.93
CA GLU A 381 -13.09 -21.83 -4.93
C GLU A 381 -14.44 -21.52 -4.26
N LYS A 382 -14.51 -20.53 -3.34
CA LYS A 382 -15.77 -20.10 -2.73
C LYS A 382 -16.73 -19.39 -3.70
N TYR A 383 -16.22 -18.93 -4.85
CA TYR A 383 -16.96 -18.18 -5.87
C TYR A 383 -17.13 -18.96 -7.17
N ILE A 384 -16.54 -20.15 -7.27
CA ILE A 384 -16.69 -21.05 -8.42
C ILE A 384 -17.97 -21.87 -8.24
N GLU A 385 -18.91 -21.76 -9.21
CA GLU A 385 -20.18 -22.48 -9.28
C GLU A 385 -20.02 -23.81 -9.98
#